data_5126ae07607ff5737bb089c668b73aaa
#
_entry.id   5126ae07607ff5737bb089c668b73aaa
#
_cell.length_a   1.000
_cell.length_b   1.000
_cell.length_c   1.000
_cell.angle_alpha   90.00
_cell.angle_beta   90.00
_cell.angle_gamma   90.00
#
_symmetry.space_group_name_H-M   'P 1'
#
loop_
_entity.id
_entity.type
_entity.pdbx_description
1 polymer ?
#
loop_
_entity_poly.entity_id
_entity_poly.type
_entity_poly.pdbx_seq_one_letter_code
_entity_poly.pdbx_strand_id
1 'polypeptide(L)'
;MLRRVLALAALLVGALATVTPAGAQTIVDDWTNVTFPPPPAVKAAALDAPTTALLVLDFLRQNCAPQPRCVAALPQVKALLATARAKGVLVVYSAFPGAVLTDVLPDVAPVGGEPFVASTADKFIHTDLDAILKAKGIKTVIVTGMVAHGAVLNTASDAAQRGYNVVVPIDCMPAPTTYIQQFVTFYLSSAPTVSNKVTLTRANMVTF
;
A
#
# COMPACT_ATOMS: atom_id res chain seq x y z
N MET A 1 -74.33 60.97 1.05
CA MET A 1 -73.21 60.39 1.81
C MET A 1 -72.60 59.28 1.02
N LEU A 2 -71.47 59.55 0.36
CA LEU A 2 -70.83 58.65 -0.60
C LEU A 2 -69.56 58.05 0.04
N ARG A 3 -69.58 56.76 0.39
CA ARG A 3 -68.44 56.03 0.94
C ARG A 3 -67.57 55.55 -0.24
N ARG A 4 -66.37 56.09 -0.29
CA ARG A 4 -65.31 55.60 -1.21
C ARG A 4 -64.64 54.38 -0.62
N VAL A 5 -64.66 53.24 -1.31
CA VAL A 5 -63.90 52.07 -0.98
C VAL A 5 -62.60 52.13 -1.78
N LEU A 6 -61.48 52.30 -1.12
CA LEU A 6 -60.13 52.15 -1.69
C LEU A 6 -59.75 50.65 -1.72
N ALA A 7 -59.59 50.07 -2.92
CA ALA A 7 -59.02 48.75 -3.08
C ALA A 7 -57.47 48.86 -3.12
N LEU A 8 -56.80 48.28 -2.13
CA LEU A 8 -55.35 48.08 -2.12
C LEU A 8 -55.02 46.84 -2.96
N ALA A 9 -54.40 47.00 -4.10
CA ALA A 9 -53.78 45.92 -4.85
C ALA A 9 -52.40 45.65 -4.32
N ALA A 10 -52.18 44.52 -3.63
CA ALA A 10 -50.86 44.04 -3.23
C ALA A 10 -50.20 43.33 -4.39
N LEU A 11 -49.14 43.91 -4.95
CA LEU A 11 -48.26 43.22 -5.93
C LEU A 11 -47.37 42.23 -5.15
N LEU A 12 -47.61 40.93 -5.31
CA LEU A 12 -46.71 39.88 -4.94
C LEU A 12 -45.60 39.78 -6.01
N VAL A 13 -44.43 40.36 -5.77
CA VAL A 13 -43.24 40.08 -6.55
C VAL A 13 -42.70 38.73 -6.09
N GLY A 14 -43.00 37.69 -6.83
CA GLY A 14 -42.41 36.36 -6.64
C GLY A 14 -40.95 36.39 -7.06
N ALA A 15 -40.02 36.30 -6.11
CA ALA A 15 -38.64 36.06 -6.39
C ALA A 15 -38.49 34.64 -6.98
N LEU A 16 -38.29 34.53 -8.30
CA LEU A 16 -37.83 33.28 -8.90
C LEU A 16 -36.40 33.03 -8.42
N ALA A 17 -36.24 32.17 -7.44
CA ALA A 17 -34.95 31.59 -7.12
C ALA A 17 -34.50 30.75 -8.33
N THR A 18 -33.53 31.24 -9.07
CA THR A 18 -32.85 30.45 -10.10
C THR A 18 -32.06 29.37 -9.38
N VAL A 19 -32.60 28.15 -9.36
CA VAL A 19 -31.86 26.97 -8.94
C VAL A 19 -30.81 26.73 -10.04
N THR A 20 -29.60 27.21 -9.82
CA THR A 20 -28.47 26.77 -10.64
C THR A 20 -28.32 25.28 -10.44
N PRO A 21 -28.32 24.44 -11.50
CA PRO A 21 -28.02 23.05 -11.35
C PRO A 21 -26.63 22.96 -10.69
N ALA A 22 -26.55 22.32 -9.51
CA ALA A 22 -25.28 21.96 -8.94
C ALA A 22 -24.65 20.98 -9.94
N GLY A 23 -23.77 21.48 -10.81
CA GLY A 23 -22.94 20.65 -11.68
C GLY A 23 -22.24 19.67 -10.77
N ALA A 24 -22.31 18.38 -11.07
CA ALA A 24 -21.59 17.37 -10.31
C ALA A 24 -20.09 17.74 -10.37
N GLN A 25 -19.58 18.16 -9.22
CA GLN A 25 -18.18 18.55 -9.08
C GLN A 25 -17.32 17.30 -9.28
N THR A 26 -16.41 17.32 -10.24
CA THR A 26 -15.58 16.18 -10.59
C THR A 26 -14.24 16.26 -9.87
N ILE A 27 -13.48 15.17 -9.84
CA ILE A 27 -12.12 15.18 -9.31
C ILE A 27 -11.21 16.20 -10.03
N VAL A 28 -11.50 16.54 -11.29
CA VAL A 28 -10.74 17.52 -12.04
C VAL A 28 -10.97 18.92 -11.48
N ASP A 29 -12.22 19.24 -11.10
CA ASP A 29 -12.59 20.54 -10.54
C ASP A 29 -12.07 20.71 -9.10
N ASP A 30 -12.02 19.59 -8.35
CA ASP A 30 -11.62 19.53 -6.95
C ASP A 30 -10.14 19.16 -6.73
N TRP A 31 -9.33 19.11 -7.80
CA TRP A 31 -7.95 18.61 -7.72
C TRP A 31 -7.09 19.26 -6.62
N THR A 32 -7.30 20.55 -6.36
CA THR A 32 -6.57 21.30 -5.34
C THR A 32 -7.24 21.34 -3.98
N ASN A 33 -8.49 20.87 -3.88
CA ASN A 33 -9.33 20.94 -2.67
C ASN A 33 -9.25 19.65 -1.83
N VAL A 34 -8.06 19.06 -1.72
CA VAL A 34 -7.86 17.79 -1.01
C VAL A 34 -7.67 18.05 0.49
N THR A 35 -8.52 17.42 1.30
CA THR A 35 -8.24 17.25 2.73
C THR A 35 -7.57 15.90 2.94
N PHE A 36 -6.33 15.92 3.42
CA PHE A 36 -5.63 14.68 3.72
C PHE A 36 -6.29 13.96 4.91
N PRO A 37 -6.59 12.67 4.78
CA PRO A 37 -7.09 11.90 5.92
C PRO A 37 -5.99 11.80 6.99
N PRO A 38 -6.37 11.59 8.27
CA PRO A 38 -5.39 11.34 9.32
C PRO A 38 -4.57 10.08 8.99
N PRO A 39 -3.30 10.02 9.44
CA PRO A 39 -2.47 8.84 9.21
C PRO A 39 -3.14 7.56 9.74
N PRO A 40 -3.18 6.48 8.96
CA PRO A 40 -3.67 5.19 9.44
C PRO A 40 -2.87 4.72 10.66
N ALA A 41 -3.54 4.09 11.62
CA ALA A 41 -2.88 3.55 12.80
C ALA A 41 -1.96 2.38 12.44
N VAL A 42 -0.71 2.44 12.89
CA VAL A 42 0.20 1.28 12.86
C VAL A 42 -0.01 0.42 14.12
N LYS A 43 0.06 -0.91 13.95
CA LYS A 43 -0.19 -1.88 15.02
C LYS A 43 1.00 -2.82 15.16
N ALA A 44 1.26 -3.30 16.37
CA ALA A 44 2.19 -4.40 16.58
C ALA A 44 1.67 -5.66 15.89
N ALA A 45 2.59 -6.44 15.31
CA ALA A 45 2.29 -7.69 14.63
C ALA A 45 3.09 -8.82 15.27
N ALA A 46 2.44 -9.63 16.09
CA ALA A 46 2.99 -10.89 16.61
C ALA A 46 2.57 -12.00 15.64
N LEU A 47 3.55 -12.65 15.02
CA LEU A 47 3.35 -13.58 13.90
C LEU A 47 3.87 -14.97 14.25
N ASP A 48 3.23 -15.98 13.68
CA ASP A 48 3.66 -17.39 13.78
C ASP A 48 4.70 -17.66 12.69
N ALA A 49 5.96 -17.83 13.07
CA ALA A 49 7.08 -17.97 12.13
C ALA A 49 6.90 -19.09 11.09
N PRO A 50 6.46 -20.33 11.45
CA PRO A 50 6.25 -21.41 10.49
C PRO A 50 5.23 -21.13 9.38
N THR A 51 4.24 -20.26 9.64
CA THR A 51 3.16 -19.94 8.69
C THR A 51 3.28 -18.53 8.12
N THR A 52 4.42 -17.88 8.34
CA THR A 52 4.71 -16.51 7.83
C THR A 52 5.82 -16.56 6.80
N ALA A 53 5.69 -15.74 5.74
CA ALA A 53 6.76 -15.45 4.79
C ALA A 53 7.09 -13.96 4.76
N LEU A 54 8.37 -13.63 4.61
CA LEU A 54 8.85 -12.28 4.33
C LEU A 54 9.15 -12.15 2.84
N LEU A 55 8.46 -11.25 2.16
CA LEU A 55 8.67 -10.91 0.77
C LEU A 55 9.57 -9.69 0.67
N VAL A 56 10.76 -9.86 0.08
CA VAL A 56 11.78 -8.83 -0.13
C VAL A 56 11.75 -8.43 -1.59
N LEU A 57 10.92 -7.43 -1.92
CA LEU A 57 10.57 -7.13 -3.31
C LEU A 57 11.47 -6.04 -3.89
N ASP A 58 12.20 -6.38 -4.96
CA ASP A 58 12.87 -5.46 -5.89
C ASP A 58 13.85 -4.46 -5.23
N PHE A 59 14.49 -4.78 -4.11
CA PHE A 59 15.60 -4.00 -3.56
C PHE A 59 16.87 -4.22 -4.39
N LEU A 60 16.81 -3.79 -5.64
CA LEU A 60 17.86 -4.03 -6.62
C LEU A 60 18.77 -2.81 -6.78
N ARG A 61 20.00 -3.05 -7.20
CA ARG A 61 21.00 -2.02 -7.44
C ARG A 61 20.52 -0.95 -8.43
N GLN A 62 19.79 -1.38 -9.48
CA GLN A 62 19.34 -0.51 -10.56
C GLN A 62 18.24 0.46 -10.14
N ASN A 63 17.35 0.06 -9.21
CA ASN A 63 16.19 0.86 -8.84
C ASN A 63 16.26 1.47 -7.43
N CYS A 64 16.97 0.84 -6.50
CA CYS A 64 17.07 1.33 -5.13
C CYS A 64 18.29 2.24 -4.91
N ALA A 65 19.47 1.85 -5.40
CA ALA A 65 20.70 2.62 -5.13
C ALA A 65 20.62 4.11 -5.58
N PRO A 66 19.99 4.47 -6.70
CA PRO A 66 19.85 5.88 -7.10
C PRO A 66 18.75 6.64 -6.33
N GLN A 67 18.01 5.99 -5.43
CA GLN A 67 16.86 6.57 -4.72
C GLN A 67 17.19 6.78 -3.23
N PRO A 68 17.44 8.02 -2.77
CA PRO A 68 17.84 8.28 -1.37
C PRO A 68 16.86 7.73 -0.34
N ARG A 69 15.56 7.79 -0.62
CA ARG A 69 14.53 7.25 0.28
C ARG A 69 14.55 5.72 0.35
N CYS A 70 14.98 5.04 -0.72
CA CYS A 70 15.15 3.60 -0.69
C CYS A 70 16.37 3.23 0.14
N VAL A 71 17.50 3.88 -0.08
CA VAL A 71 18.71 3.67 0.71
C VAL A 71 18.45 3.92 2.20
N ALA A 72 17.69 4.96 2.55
CA ALA A 72 17.32 5.28 3.92
C ALA A 72 16.43 4.21 4.59
N ALA A 73 15.70 3.40 3.81
CA ALA A 73 14.87 2.32 4.33
C ALA A 73 15.64 0.99 4.57
N LEU A 74 16.81 0.82 3.96
CA LEU A 74 17.57 -0.44 4.04
C LEU A 74 17.91 -0.90 5.47
N PRO A 75 18.27 -0.03 6.43
CA PRO A 75 18.52 -0.47 7.81
C PRO A 75 17.33 -1.18 8.45
N GLN A 76 16.12 -0.69 8.23
CA GLN A 76 14.88 -1.28 8.75
C GLN A 76 14.59 -2.63 8.08
N VAL A 77 14.72 -2.70 6.75
CA VAL A 77 14.57 -3.95 6.01
C VAL A 77 15.58 -4.99 6.45
N LYS A 78 16.85 -4.60 6.60
CA LYS A 78 17.94 -5.46 7.05
C LYS A 78 17.68 -6.03 8.45
N ALA A 79 17.23 -5.19 9.40
CA ALA A 79 16.91 -5.62 10.75
C ALA A 79 15.75 -6.62 10.78
N LEU A 80 14.68 -6.34 10.03
CA LEU A 80 13.53 -7.23 9.91
C LEU A 80 13.94 -8.57 9.27
N LEU A 81 14.71 -8.53 8.19
CA LEU A 81 15.23 -9.71 7.49
C LEU A 81 16.10 -10.58 8.41
N ALA A 82 16.99 -9.98 9.20
CA ALA A 82 17.81 -10.69 10.16
C ALA A 82 16.96 -11.39 11.22
N THR A 83 15.94 -10.71 11.75
CA THR A 83 15.02 -11.29 12.73
C THR A 83 14.20 -12.43 12.14
N ALA A 84 13.66 -12.25 10.93
CA ALA A 84 12.89 -13.27 10.22
C ALA A 84 13.72 -14.54 9.99
N ARG A 85 14.95 -14.39 9.50
CA ARG A 85 15.89 -15.52 9.31
C ARG A 85 16.24 -16.24 10.60
N ALA A 86 16.51 -15.50 11.68
CA ALA A 86 16.82 -16.07 12.98
C ALA A 86 15.65 -16.90 13.58
N LYS A 87 14.43 -16.62 13.14
CA LYS A 87 13.21 -17.33 13.54
C LYS A 87 12.76 -18.41 12.55
N GLY A 88 13.50 -18.62 11.46
CA GLY A 88 13.17 -19.62 10.45
C GLY A 88 11.99 -19.25 9.56
N VAL A 89 11.63 -17.96 9.49
CA VAL A 89 10.60 -17.44 8.58
C VAL A 89 11.05 -17.65 7.14
N LEU A 90 10.15 -18.13 6.27
CA LEU A 90 10.41 -18.23 4.84
C LEU A 90 10.69 -16.84 4.28
N VAL A 91 11.82 -16.65 3.62
CA VAL A 91 12.15 -15.40 2.90
C VAL A 91 12.06 -15.67 1.40
N VAL A 92 11.34 -14.82 0.68
CA VAL A 92 11.21 -14.90 -0.79
C VAL A 92 11.63 -13.57 -1.39
N TYR A 93 12.50 -13.65 -2.39
CA TYR A 93 12.97 -12.48 -3.12
C TYR A 93 12.24 -12.29 -4.43
N SER A 94 12.22 -11.05 -4.89
CA SER A 94 11.76 -10.78 -6.25
C SER A 94 12.63 -9.77 -7.00
N ALA A 95 12.43 -9.78 -8.33
CA ALA A 95 12.94 -8.77 -9.24
C ALA A 95 11.92 -8.45 -10.33
N PHE A 96 12.20 -7.38 -11.11
CA PHE A 96 11.51 -7.14 -12.38
C PHE A 96 12.09 -8.05 -13.49
N PRO A 97 11.34 -8.24 -14.60
CA PRO A 97 11.81 -9.11 -15.68
C PRO A 97 13.17 -8.68 -16.22
N GLY A 98 14.08 -9.65 -16.36
CA GLY A 98 15.44 -9.44 -16.85
C GLY A 98 16.48 -9.14 -15.76
N ALA A 99 16.07 -8.80 -14.54
CA ALA A 99 16.98 -8.71 -13.41
C ALA A 99 17.17 -10.09 -12.74
N VAL A 100 18.29 -10.26 -12.09
CA VAL A 100 18.73 -11.53 -11.48
C VAL A 100 19.00 -11.37 -9.98
N LEU A 101 19.12 -12.48 -9.27
CA LEU A 101 19.30 -12.51 -7.83
C LEU A 101 20.55 -11.72 -7.36
N THR A 102 21.61 -11.71 -8.17
CA THR A 102 22.85 -10.98 -7.89
C THR A 102 22.71 -9.44 -8.01
N ASP A 103 21.60 -8.96 -8.56
CA ASP A 103 21.30 -7.54 -8.60
C ASP A 103 20.76 -6.99 -7.26
N VAL A 104 20.36 -7.87 -6.35
CA VAL A 104 19.90 -7.47 -5.01
C VAL A 104 21.01 -6.75 -4.26
N LEU A 105 20.66 -5.66 -3.57
CA LEU A 105 21.61 -4.88 -2.82
C LEU A 105 22.29 -5.69 -1.71
N PRO A 106 23.61 -5.49 -1.46
CA PRO A 106 24.36 -6.25 -0.46
C PRO A 106 23.77 -6.17 0.96
N ASP A 107 23.16 -5.03 1.32
CA ASP A 107 22.55 -4.82 2.64
C ASP A 107 21.42 -5.80 2.95
N VAL A 108 20.75 -6.28 1.93
CA VAL A 108 19.60 -7.20 2.02
C VAL A 108 19.78 -8.42 1.12
N ALA A 109 21.03 -8.77 0.85
CA ALA A 109 21.36 -9.88 -0.04
C ALA A 109 20.74 -11.21 0.40
N PRO A 110 20.29 -12.04 -0.56
CA PRO A 110 19.76 -13.36 -0.27
C PRO A 110 20.85 -14.30 0.27
N VAL A 111 20.43 -15.26 1.07
CA VAL A 111 21.26 -16.39 1.47
C VAL A 111 20.85 -17.65 0.70
N GLY A 112 21.74 -18.65 0.62
CA GLY A 112 21.49 -19.84 -0.20
C GLY A 112 20.18 -20.54 0.14
N GLY A 113 19.41 -20.90 -0.90
CA GLY A 113 18.15 -21.62 -0.77
C GLY A 113 16.90 -20.76 -0.61
N GLU A 114 17.03 -19.43 -0.49
CA GLU A 114 15.87 -18.53 -0.48
C GLU A 114 15.26 -18.41 -1.89
N PRO A 115 13.95 -18.69 -2.05
CA PRO A 115 13.28 -18.60 -3.35
C PRO A 115 13.34 -17.23 -4.00
N PHE A 116 13.34 -17.21 -5.33
CA PHE A 116 13.37 -16.01 -6.14
C PHE A 116 12.34 -16.10 -7.26
N VAL A 117 11.59 -15.02 -7.47
CA VAL A 117 10.63 -14.88 -8.58
C VAL A 117 10.89 -13.58 -9.34
N ALA A 118 10.59 -13.56 -10.63
CA ALA A 118 10.72 -12.35 -11.45
C ALA A 118 9.39 -12.07 -12.15
N SER A 119 8.84 -10.87 -11.93
CA SER A 119 7.59 -10.42 -12.53
C SER A 119 7.54 -8.90 -12.59
N THR A 120 6.49 -8.38 -13.21
CA THR A 120 6.15 -6.96 -13.23
C THR A 120 5.81 -6.44 -11.81
N ALA A 121 4.91 -5.50 -11.66
CA ALA A 121 4.60 -4.91 -10.36
C ALA A 121 4.01 -5.92 -9.35
N ASP A 122 3.12 -6.79 -9.80
CA ASP A 122 2.57 -7.85 -8.97
C ASP A 122 3.41 -9.12 -9.11
N LYS A 123 3.90 -9.63 -7.97
CA LYS A 123 4.81 -10.78 -7.95
C LYS A 123 4.12 -12.14 -8.03
N PHE A 124 2.81 -12.18 -7.98
CA PHE A 124 2.05 -13.40 -8.25
C PHE A 124 1.82 -13.63 -9.74
N ILE A 125 1.86 -12.59 -10.57
CA ILE A 125 1.57 -12.70 -12.01
C ILE A 125 2.68 -13.45 -12.74
N HIS A 126 2.33 -14.57 -13.37
CA HIS A 126 3.21 -15.43 -14.15
C HIS A 126 4.45 -15.93 -13.40
N THR A 127 4.30 -16.19 -12.07
CA THR A 127 5.34 -16.76 -11.21
C THR A 127 4.81 -17.91 -10.36
N ASP A 128 5.73 -18.66 -9.75
CA ASP A 128 5.40 -19.72 -8.80
C ASP A 128 5.23 -19.21 -7.34
N LEU A 129 5.14 -17.90 -7.10
CA LEU A 129 5.07 -17.37 -5.75
C LEU A 129 3.94 -18.00 -4.92
N ASP A 130 2.74 -18.08 -5.47
CA ASP A 130 1.59 -18.69 -4.78
C ASP A 130 1.82 -20.18 -4.46
N ALA A 131 2.41 -20.92 -5.41
CA ALA A 131 2.76 -22.31 -5.21
C ALA A 131 3.83 -22.49 -4.12
N ILE A 132 4.86 -21.65 -4.11
CA ILE A 132 5.92 -21.63 -3.08
C ILE A 132 5.31 -21.39 -1.70
N LEU A 133 4.46 -20.39 -1.56
CA LEU A 133 3.81 -20.05 -0.29
C LEU A 133 2.90 -21.19 0.20
N LYS A 134 2.06 -21.73 -0.68
CA LYS A 134 1.14 -22.83 -0.36
C LYS A 134 1.86 -24.11 0.04
N ALA A 135 2.93 -24.47 -0.69
CA ALA A 135 3.72 -25.66 -0.40
C ALA A 135 4.38 -25.61 0.99
N LYS A 136 4.60 -24.41 1.54
CA LYS A 136 5.12 -24.19 2.90
C LYS A 136 4.04 -23.92 3.95
N GLY A 137 2.77 -24.01 3.58
CA GLY A 137 1.65 -23.76 4.51
C GLY A 137 1.54 -22.29 4.98
N ILE A 138 2.05 -21.35 4.20
CA ILE A 138 2.06 -19.92 4.56
C ILE A 138 0.62 -19.38 4.60
N LYS A 139 0.31 -18.65 5.64
CA LYS A 139 -0.98 -17.98 5.88
C LYS A 139 -0.82 -16.46 5.93
N THR A 140 0.36 -15.98 6.29
CA THR A 140 0.67 -14.56 6.45
C THR A 140 1.89 -14.18 5.61
N VAL A 141 1.81 -13.09 4.89
CA VAL A 141 2.94 -12.51 4.17
C VAL A 141 3.29 -11.13 4.71
N ILE A 142 4.57 -10.91 5.01
CA ILE A 142 5.10 -9.57 5.28
C ILE A 142 5.61 -9.04 3.95
N VAL A 143 5.08 -7.90 3.51
CA VAL A 143 5.43 -7.33 2.19
C VAL A 143 6.29 -6.08 2.39
N THR A 144 7.53 -6.17 1.92
CA THR A 144 8.50 -5.07 1.87
C THR A 144 8.97 -4.88 0.44
N GLY A 145 9.40 -3.68 0.05
CA GLY A 145 9.90 -3.56 -1.32
C GLY A 145 9.98 -2.17 -1.90
N MET A 146 10.69 -2.11 -2.99
CA MET A 146 10.84 -0.97 -3.89
C MET A 146 10.01 -1.24 -5.16
N VAL A 147 9.04 -0.46 -5.50
CA VAL A 147 8.58 0.81 -4.95
C VAL A 147 7.19 0.63 -4.35
N ALA A 148 6.83 1.46 -3.35
CA ALA A 148 5.55 1.36 -2.64
C ALA A 148 4.34 1.20 -3.57
N HIS A 149 4.17 2.07 -4.58
CA HIS A 149 3.03 2.03 -5.52
C HIS A 149 3.20 1.07 -6.70
N GLY A 150 4.31 0.33 -6.75
CA GLY A 150 4.58 -0.74 -7.71
C GLY A 150 4.51 -2.10 -7.04
N ALA A 151 5.68 -2.67 -6.73
CA ALA A 151 5.79 -4.03 -6.19
C ALA A 151 4.99 -4.22 -4.91
N VAL A 152 5.07 -3.29 -3.95
CA VAL A 152 4.41 -3.44 -2.65
C VAL A 152 2.89 -3.39 -2.79
N LEU A 153 2.35 -2.32 -3.38
CA LEU A 153 0.89 -2.12 -3.51
C LEU A 153 0.23 -3.29 -4.23
N ASN A 154 0.78 -3.67 -5.39
CA ASN A 154 0.16 -4.71 -6.24
C ASN A 154 0.27 -6.09 -5.59
N THR A 155 1.45 -6.47 -5.11
CA THR A 155 1.63 -7.78 -4.46
C THR A 155 0.86 -7.90 -3.14
N ALA A 156 0.80 -6.84 -2.32
CA ALA A 156 0.03 -6.85 -1.09
C ALA A 156 -1.48 -6.96 -1.34
N SER A 157 -1.97 -6.25 -2.36
CA SER A 157 -3.38 -6.30 -2.75
C SER A 157 -3.77 -7.66 -3.30
N ASP A 158 -2.98 -8.26 -4.18
CA ASP A 158 -3.27 -9.60 -4.72
C ASP A 158 -3.14 -10.67 -3.62
N ALA A 159 -2.13 -10.59 -2.74
CA ALA A 159 -2.02 -11.48 -1.59
C ALA A 159 -3.29 -11.45 -0.71
N ALA A 160 -3.80 -10.26 -0.40
CA ALA A 160 -5.02 -10.08 0.37
C ALA A 160 -6.24 -10.73 -0.33
N GLN A 161 -6.37 -10.52 -1.63
CA GLN A 161 -7.45 -11.09 -2.45
C GLN A 161 -7.33 -12.61 -2.61
N ARG A 162 -6.12 -13.17 -2.56
CA ARG A 162 -5.87 -14.63 -2.49
C ARG A 162 -6.16 -15.23 -1.12
N GLY A 163 -6.47 -14.41 -0.12
CA GLY A 163 -6.84 -14.85 1.23
C GLY A 163 -5.71 -14.86 2.26
N TYR A 164 -4.49 -14.47 1.89
CA TYR A 164 -3.39 -14.29 2.85
C TYR A 164 -3.70 -13.14 3.82
N ASN A 165 -3.25 -13.26 5.07
CA ASN A 165 -3.08 -12.11 5.93
C ASN A 165 -1.82 -11.36 5.47
N VAL A 166 -1.91 -10.04 5.37
CA VAL A 166 -0.83 -9.21 4.84
C VAL A 166 -0.36 -8.24 5.92
N VAL A 167 0.93 -8.22 6.17
CA VAL A 167 1.57 -7.29 7.10
C VAL A 167 2.49 -6.38 6.30
N VAL A 168 2.30 -5.07 6.40
CA VAL A 168 3.10 -4.09 5.66
C VAL A 168 3.81 -3.15 6.63
N PRO A 169 5.12 -3.34 6.84
CA PRO A 169 5.95 -2.37 7.55
C PRO A 169 6.13 -1.13 6.66
N ILE A 170 5.45 -0.03 7.01
CA ILE A 170 5.40 1.18 6.17
C ILE A 170 6.76 1.88 6.03
N ASP A 171 7.69 1.64 6.95
CA ASP A 171 9.09 2.07 6.89
C ASP A 171 9.99 1.18 6.01
N CYS A 172 9.45 0.05 5.50
CA CYS A 172 10.11 -0.87 4.57
C CYS A 172 9.51 -0.85 3.15
N MET A 173 8.73 0.17 2.82
CA MET A 173 8.16 0.36 1.48
C MET A 173 8.47 1.75 0.92
N PRO A 174 9.74 2.05 0.58
CA PRO A 174 10.12 3.36 0.08
C PRO A 174 9.41 3.73 -1.22
N ALA A 175 9.26 5.04 -1.43
CA ALA A 175 8.70 5.63 -2.65
C ALA A 175 9.46 6.92 -3.01
N PRO A 176 9.42 7.39 -4.28
CA PRO A 176 10.06 8.62 -4.69
C PRO A 176 9.63 9.85 -3.89
N THR A 177 8.36 9.90 -3.47
CA THR A 177 7.80 11.02 -2.69
C THR A 177 7.02 10.52 -1.47
N THR A 178 6.86 11.40 -0.47
CA THR A 178 6.00 11.13 0.70
C THR A 178 4.55 10.92 0.30
N TYR A 179 4.05 11.69 -0.67
CA TYR A 179 2.67 11.56 -1.17
C TYR A 179 2.37 10.15 -1.68
N ILE A 180 3.27 9.59 -2.49
CA ILE A 180 3.09 8.22 -3.00
C ILE A 180 3.05 7.21 -1.85
N GLN A 181 3.92 7.37 -0.86
CA GLN A 181 3.95 6.48 0.31
C GLN A 181 2.67 6.61 1.15
N GLN A 182 2.15 7.84 1.34
CA GLN A 182 0.88 8.11 1.99
C GLN A 182 -0.30 7.51 1.23
N PHE A 183 -0.34 7.68 -0.11
CA PHE A 183 -1.37 7.10 -0.96
C PHE A 183 -1.44 5.57 -0.79
N VAL A 184 -0.30 4.89 -0.88
CA VAL A 184 -0.25 3.42 -0.72
C VAL A 184 -0.69 3.00 0.68
N THR A 185 -0.22 3.71 1.71
CA THR A 185 -0.60 3.45 3.10
C THR A 185 -2.12 3.60 3.29
N PHE A 186 -2.70 4.68 2.77
CA PHE A 186 -4.13 4.91 2.81
C PHE A 186 -4.92 3.85 2.03
N TYR A 187 -4.50 3.54 0.81
CA TYR A 187 -5.14 2.52 -0.01
C TYR A 187 -5.20 1.17 0.72
N LEU A 188 -4.07 0.68 1.21
CA LEU A 188 -3.99 -0.60 1.90
C LEU A 188 -4.83 -0.67 3.17
N SER A 189 -5.10 0.48 3.81
CA SER A 189 -5.92 0.56 5.02
C SER A 189 -7.41 0.76 4.77
N SER A 190 -7.82 1.10 3.54
CA SER A 190 -9.21 1.50 3.25
C SER A 190 -9.84 0.81 2.05
N ALA A 191 -9.05 0.26 1.13
CA ALA A 191 -9.56 -0.35 -0.10
C ALA A 191 -10.45 -1.57 0.20
N PRO A 192 -11.64 -1.66 -0.43
CA PRO A 192 -12.52 -2.82 -0.30
C PRO A 192 -11.79 -4.12 -0.63
N THR A 193 -12.14 -5.20 0.05
CA THR A 193 -11.57 -6.56 -0.10
C THR A 193 -10.09 -6.71 0.25
N VAL A 194 -9.35 -5.61 0.37
CA VAL A 194 -7.91 -5.59 0.73
C VAL A 194 -7.73 -5.25 2.21
N SER A 195 -8.30 -4.13 2.66
CA SER A 195 -8.03 -3.57 4.00
C SER A 195 -8.37 -4.49 5.17
N ASN A 196 -9.34 -5.38 5.02
CA ASN A 196 -9.71 -6.36 6.05
C ASN A 196 -8.66 -7.48 6.25
N LYS A 197 -7.70 -7.59 5.35
CA LYS A 197 -6.59 -8.55 5.41
C LYS A 197 -5.25 -7.89 5.70
N VAL A 198 -5.16 -6.55 5.67
CA VAL A 198 -3.91 -5.82 5.81
C VAL A 198 -3.74 -5.27 7.22
N THR A 199 -2.56 -5.50 7.79
CA THR A 199 -2.08 -4.86 9.01
C THR A 199 -0.91 -3.94 8.65
N LEU A 200 -1.08 -2.64 8.87
CA LEU A 200 0.02 -1.68 8.78
C LEU A 200 0.83 -1.69 10.08
N THR A 201 2.14 -1.73 9.95
CA THR A 201 3.07 -1.81 11.09
C THR A 201 4.36 -1.05 10.81
N ARG A 202 5.36 -1.19 11.68
CA ARG A 202 6.76 -0.82 11.45
C ARG A 202 7.64 -2.05 11.60
N ALA A 203 8.83 -2.04 11.00
CA ALA A 203 9.76 -3.16 11.07
C ALA A 203 10.05 -3.60 12.52
N ASN A 204 10.27 -2.64 13.42
CA ASN A 204 10.55 -2.87 14.84
C ASN A 204 9.33 -3.26 15.70
N MET A 205 8.14 -3.29 15.12
CA MET A 205 6.89 -3.72 15.77
C MET A 205 6.45 -5.12 15.31
N VAL A 206 7.25 -5.78 14.47
CA VAL A 206 7.04 -7.18 14.05
C VAL A 206 7.80 -8.09 14.99
N THR A 207 7.12 -9.11 15.51
CA THR A 207 7.72 -10.18 16.33
C THR A 207 7.27 -11.56 15.83
N PHE A 208 8.07 -12.60 16.09
CA PHE A 208 7.81 -13.98 15.67
C PHE A 208 7.89 -14.94 16.86
#